data_40c3a2abcb807f9693755152c80eef6e
#
_entry.id   40c3a2abcb807f9693755152c80eef6e
#
_cell.length_a   1.000
_cell.length_b   1.000
_cell.length_c   1.000
_cell.angle_alpha   90.00
_cell.angle_beta   90.00
_cell.angle_gamma   90.00
#
_symmetry.space_group_name_H-M   'P 1'
#
loop_
_entity.id
_entity.type
_entity.pdbx_description
1 polymer ?
#
loop_
_entity_poly.entity_id
_entity_poly.type
_entity_poly.pdbx_seq_one_letter_code
_entity_poly.pdbx_strand_id
1 'polypeptide(L)'
;MPAGKVNVAVTTRAADYDLRVVMQINNRNILVNNRTITNDVAPVIVDNRTMVPIRVITETLGGTAHWNANTRTVTLNIDGKTLTMTIGQTISGFDAAPIIRNDRTYVPVRYVAERLGAKVEWVGESQQIVITK
;
A
#
# COMPACT_ATOMS: atom_id res chain seq x y z
N MET A 1 -6.46 -19.75 8.20
CA MET A 1 -7.51 -19.60 7.21
C MET A 1 -6.90 -19.15 5.89
N PRO A 2 -7.22 -19.83 4.82
CA PRO A 2 -6.68 -19.42 3.53
C PRO A 2 -7.22 -18.06 3.13
N ALA A 3 -6.38 -17.28 2.49
CA ALA A 3 -6.79 -16.02 1.93
C ALA A 3 -7.74 -16.28 0.76
N GLY A 4 -8.96 -15.81 0.88
CA GLY A 4 -9.96 -15.89 -0.16
C GLY A 4 -10.25 -14.53 -0.74
N LYS A 5 -11.48 -14.31 -1.11
CA LYS A 5 -11.92 -13.00 -1.58
C LYS A 5 -11.73 -11.94 -0.49
N VAL A 6 -11.33 -10.76 -0.88
CA VAL A 6 -11.34 -9.62 0.01
C VAL A 6 -12.78 -9.14 0.16
N ASN A 7 -13.29 -9.19 1.38
CA ASN A 7 -14.65 -8.71 1.66
C ASN A 7 -14.60 -7.21 1.92
N VAL A 8 -15.47 -6.48 1.24
CA VAL A 8 -15.56 -5.04 1.44
C VAL A 8 -16.33 -4.76 2.73
N ALA A 9 -15.62 -4.32 3.77
CA ALA A 9 -16.20 -4.04 5.06
C ALA A 9 -16.67 -2.58 5.20
N VAL A 10 -16.20 -1.70 4.33
CA VAL A 10 -16.55 -0.27 4.35
C VAL A 10 -17.50 0.02 3.20
N THR A 11 -18.64 0.64 3.53
CA THR A 11 -19.63 1.02 2.54
C THR A 11 -19.28 2.39 1.93
N THR A 12 -18.28 2.39 1.06
CA THR A 12 -17.92 3.55 0.27
C THR A 12 -18.51 3.40 -1.12
N ARG A 13 -19.25 4.37 -1.60
CA ARG A 13 -19.84 4.29 -2.93
C ARG A 13 -18.77 4.48 -3.98
N ALA A 14 -18.75 3.59 -4.98
CA ALA A 14 -17.79 3.67 -6.06
C ALA A 14 -17.89 5.01 -6.83
N ALA A 15 -19.07 5.62 -6.88
CA ALA A 15 -19.29 6.90 -7.55
C ALA A 15 -18.60 8.08 -6.87
N ASP A 16 -18.22 7.93 -5.61
CA ASP A 16 -17.57 9.01 -4.85
C ASP A 16 -16.08 9.13 -5.14
N TYR A 17 -15.50 8.13 -5.80
CA TYR A 17 -14.05 8.04 -6.02
C TYR A 17 -13.75 7.44 -7.39
N ASP A 18 -12.68 7.93 -8.02
CA ASP A 18 -12.18 7.34 -9.26
C ASP A 18 -11.47 6.02 -9.00
N LEU A 19 -10.86 5.89 -7.82
CA LEU A 19 -10.11 4.71 -7.44
C LEU A 19 -10.44 4.30 -6.01
N ARG A 20 -10.70 3.00 -5.83
CA ARG A 20 -10.91 2.40 -4.52
C ARG A 20 -10.14 1.09 -4.46
N VAL A 21 -9.19 1.01 -3.54
CA VAL A 21 -8.36 -0.18 -3.35
C VAL A 21 -8.64 -0.75 -1.97
N VAL A 22 -8.99 -2.03 -1.90
CA VAL A 22 -9.23 -2.72 -0.64
C VAL A 22 -8.20 -3.83 -0.50
N MET A 23 -7.42 -3.77 0.57
CA MET A 23 -6.44 -4.80 0.92
C MET A 23 -6.76 -5.37 2.28
N GLN A 24 -6.26 -6.55 2.55
CA GLN A 24 -6.40 -7.19 3.84
C GLN A 24 -5.06 -7.75 4.28
N ILE A 25 -4.77 -7.62 5.57
CA ILE A 25 -3.51 -8.12 6.14
C ILE A 25 -3.41 -9.63 5.89
N ASN A 26 -2.26 -10.08 5.45
CA ASN A 26 -1.95 -11.47 5.14
C ASN A 26 -2.75 -12.07 3.96
N ASN A 27 -3.44 -11.23 3.19
CA ASN A 27 -4.18 -11.66 2.02
C ASN A 27 -3.53 -11.10 0.75
N ARG A 28 -3.15 -11.97 -0.17
CA ARG A 28 -2.52 -11.54 -1.44
C ARG A 28 -3.52 -11.02 -2.46
N ASN A 29 -4.81 -11.28 -2.26
CA ASN A 29 -5.85 -10.76 -3.14
C ASN A 29 -6.16 -9.31 -2.78
N ILE A 30 -6.28 -8.47 -3.80
CA ILE A 30 -6.53 -7.05 -3.66
C ILE A 30 -7.70 -6.70 -4.55
N LEU A 31 -8.64 -5.93 -4.03
CA LEU A 31 -9.79 -5.48 -4.77
C LEU A 31 -9.54 -4.06 -5.28
N VAL A 32 -9.55 -3.89 -6.59
CA VAL A 32 -9.36 -2.58 -7.23
C VAL A 32 -10.60 -2.26 -8.05
N ASN A 33 -11.38 -1.29 -7.61
CA ASN A 33 -12.65 -0.90 -8.27
C ASN A 33 -13.51 -2.12 -8.61
N ASN A 34 -13.74 -2.99 -7.62
CA ASN A 34 -14.54 -4.22 -7.75
C ASN A 34 -13.90 -5.32 -8.59
N ARG A 35 -12.65 -5.18 -8.97
CA ARG A 35 -11.92 -6.21 -9.68
C ARG A 35 -10.83 -6.77 -8.78
N THR A 36 -10.81 -8.09 -8.64
CA THR A 36 -9.80 -8.77 -7.82
C THR A 36 -8.54 -8.98 -8.63
N ILE A 37 -7.40 -8.55 -8.07
CA ILE A 37 -6.08 -8.91 -8.58
C ILE A 37 -5.35 -9.68 -7.48
N THR A 38 -4.43 -10.54 -7.87
CA THR A 38 -3.61 -11.30 -6.92
C THR A 38 -2.16 -10.84 -7.01
N ASN A 39 -1.63 -10.39 -5.89
CA ASN A 39 -0.23 -10.00 -5.79
C ASN A 39 0.61 -11.18 -5.28
N ASP A 40 1.92 -11.13 -5.43
CA ASP A 40 2.80 -12.22 -4.99
C ASP A 40 3.06 -12.23 -3.49
N VAL A 41 2.88 -11.09 -2.83
CA VAL A 41 2.98 -10.97 -1.36
C VAL A 41 1.84 -10.13 -0.83
N ALA A 42 1.51 -10.36 0.44
CA ALA A 42 0.39 -9.69 1.10
C ALA A 42 0.84 -8.50 1.92
N PRO A 43 -0.06 -7.53 2.21
CA PRO A 43 0.22 -6.50 3.22
C PRO A 43 0.47 -7.14 4.58
N VAL A 44 1.33 -6.51 5.38
CA VAL A 44 1.70 -7.01 6.71
C VAL A 44 1.70 -5.87 7.71
N ILE A 45 1.64 -6.22 9.00
CA ILE A 45 1.83 -5.27 10.10
C ILE A 45 3.22 -5.51 10.67
N VAL A 46 4.03 -4.45 10.74
CA VAL A 46 5.36 -4.48 11.33
C VAL A 46 5.46 -3.33 12.31
N ASP A 47 5.77 -3.62 13.57
CA ASP A 47 5.90 -2.62 14.64
C ASP A 47 4.69 -1.68 14.70
N ASN A 48 3.48 -2.25 14.66
CA ASN A 48 2.22 -1.53 14.67
C ASN A 48 1.99 -0.61 13.47
N ARG A 49 2.73 -0.81 12.39
CA ARG A 49 2.57 -0.05 11.16
C ARG A 49 2.11 -0.97 10.03
N THR A 50 1.12 -0.54 9.29
CA THR A 50 0.67 -1.29 8.11
C THR A 50 1.64 -1.02 6.97
N MET A 51 2.23 -2.10 6.48
CA MET A 51 3.22 -2.06 5.40
C MET A 51 2.63 -2.74 4.17
N VAL A 52 2.75 -2.09 3.02
CA VAL A 52 2.24 -2.64 1.77
C VAL A 52 3.36 -2.80 0.76
N PRO A 53 3.29 -3.86 -0.07
CA PRO A 53 4.29 -4.04 -1.12
C PRO A 53 4.24 -2.86 -2.09
N ILE A 54 5.41 -2.35 -2.44
CA ILE A 54 5.50 -1.19 -3.31
C ILE A 54 4.85 -1.44 -4.67
N ARG A 55 4.91 -2.67 -5.15
CA ARG A 55 4.31 -3.05 -6.43
C ARG A 55 2.81 -2.83 -6.44
N VAL A 56 2.14 -3.13 -5.33
CA VAL A 56 0.70 -2.87 -5.22
C VAL A 56 0.41 -1.40 -5.41
N ILE A 57 1.20 -0.55 -4.77
CA ILE A 57 1.02 0.90 -4.87
C ILE A 57 1.16 1.36 -6.33
N THR A 58 2.21 0.93 -7.02
CA THR A 58 2.45 1.37 -8.39
C THR A 58 1.41 0.80 -9.36
N GLU A 59 1.03 -0.45 -9.21
CA GLU A 59 0.05 -1.07 -10.11
C GLU A 59 -1.36 -0.50 -9.90
N THR A 60 -1.73 -0.16 -8.68
CA THR A 60 -3.08 0.34 -8.41
C THR A 60 -3.21 1.84 -8.57
N LEU A 61 -2.18 2.61 -8.24
CA LEU A 61 -2.21 4.07 -8.31
C LEU A 61 -1.61 4.63 -9.60
N GLY A 62 -1.07 3.76 -10.45
CA GLY A 62 -0.63 4.15 -11.79
C GLY A 62 0.67 4.93 -11.81
N GLY A 63 1.68 4.42 -11.18
CA GLY A 63 2.98 5.08 -11.14
C GLY A 63 4.13 4.15 -11.50
N THR A 64 5.34 4.63 -11.26
CA THR A 64 6.56 3.86 -11.44
C THR A 64 7.38 3.83 -10.17
N ALA A 65 8.18 2.78 -10.01
CA ALA A 65 9.10 2.64 -8.90
C ALA A 65 10.51 2.42 -9.44
N HIS A 66 11.48 3.11 -8.86
CA HIS A 66 12.88 2.94 -9.20
C HIS A 66 13.67 2.54 -7.97
N TRP A 67 14.46 1.49 -8.09
CA TRP A 67 15.30 0.97 -7.02
C TRP A 67 16.76 1.28 -7.29
N ASN A 68 17.43 1.93 -6.32
CA ASN A 68 18.87 2.15 -6.37
C ASN A 68 19.54 1.25 -5.33
N ALA A 69 20.22 0.21 -5.79
CA ALA A 69 20.84 -0.76 -4.91
C ALA A 69 22.02 -0.18 -4.11
N ASN A 70 22.73 0.78 -4.70
CA ASN A 70 23.89 1.37 -4.03
C ASN A 70 23.52 2.17 -2.80
N THR A 71 22.42 2.91 -2.86
CA THR A 71 21.94 3.73 -1.75
C THR A 71 20.80 3.06 -1.00
N ARG A 72 20.29 1.93 -1.50
CA ARG A 72 19.12 1.24 -0.96
C ARG A 72 17.91 2.17 -0.88
N THR A 73 17.73 2.95 -1.92
CA THR A 73 16.69 3.96 -2.01
C THR A 73 15.65 3.57 -3.03
N VAL A 74 14.39 3.73 -2.67
CA VAL A 74 13.28 3.56 -3.59
C VAL A 74 12.68 4.92 -3.90
N THR A 75 12.42 5.16 -5.19
CA THR A 75 11.79 6.39 -5.65
C THR A 75 10.48 6.03 -6.36
N LEU A 76 9.39 6.61 -5.88
CA LEU A 76 8.07 6.45 -6.48
C LEU A 76 7.71 7.72 -7.25
N ASN A 77 7.25 7.55 -8.48
CA ASN A 77 6.70 8.65 -9.27
C ASN A 77 5.25 8.33 -9.58
N ILE A 78 4.33 9.05 -8.97
CA ILE A 78 2.89 8.83 -9.09
C ILE A 78 2.20 10.19 -9.18
N ASP A 79 1.37 10.39 -10.19
CA ASP A 79 0.60 11.64 -10.37
C ASP A 79 1.49 12.89 -10.35
N GLY A 80 2.66 12.82 -10.97
CA GLY A 80 3.58 13.95 -10.99
C GLY A 80 4.29 14.23 -9.67
N LYS A 81 4.08 13.38 -8.66
CA LYS A 81 4.73 13.50 -7.36
C LYS A 81 5.82 12.47 -7.22
N THR A 82 6.93 12.87 -6.60
CA THR A 82 8.07 12.00 -6.37
C THR A 82 8.25 11.77 -4.88
N LEU A 83 8.28 10.51 -4.49
CA LEU A 83 8.52 10.09 -3.10
C LEU A 83 9.80 9.28 -3.06
N THR A 84 10.75 9.69 -2.23
CA THR A 84 12.03 8.98 -2.09
C THR A 84 12.15 8.47 -0.66
N MET A 85 12.47 7.19 -0.51
CA MET A 85 12.60 6.53 0.78
C MET A 85 13.84 5.64 0.79
N THR A 86 14.50 5.55 1.92
CA THR A 86 15.69 4.70 2.08
C THR A 86 15.36 3.56 3.04
N ILE A 87 15.71 2.34 2.64
CA ILE A 87 15.44 1.14 3.45
C ILE A 87 16.07 1.31 4.84
N GLY A 88 15.27 1.08 5.86
CA GLY A 88 15.71 1.14 7.25
C GLY A 88 15.80 2.53 7.84
N GLN A 89 15.58 3.58 7.04
CA GLN A 89 15.60 4.95 7.55
C GLN A 89 14.17 5.43 7.83
N THR A 90 13.96 5.89 9.05
CA THR A 90 12.66 6.40 9.48
C THR A 90 12.27 7.62 8.66
N ILE A 91 11.03 7.60 8.16
CA ILE A 91 10.47 8.71 7.40
C ILE A 91 10.04 9.80 8.38
N SER A 92 10.47 11.02 8.13
CA SER A 92 10.14 12.16 8.99
C SER A 92 8.62 12.30 9.15
N GLY A 93 8.16 12.35 10.41
CA GLY A 93 6.75 12.52 10.72
C GLY A 93 5.94 11.23 10.79
N PHE A 94 6.52 10.07 10.47
CA PHE A 94 5.75 8.83 10.39
C PHE A 94 6.24 7.71 11.31
N ASP A 95 7.40 7.88 11.93
CA ASP A 95 7.96 6.89 12.84
C ASP A 95 7.97 5.47 12.25
N ALA A 96 8.23 5.40 10.95
CA ALA A 96 8.24 4.17 10.19
C ALA A 96 9.25 4.29 9.05
N ALA A 97 9.82 3.16 8.65
CA ALA A 97 10.80 3.10 7.56
C ALA A 97 10.37 2.05 6.54
N PRO A 98 10.73 2.20 5.26
CA PRO A 98 10.53 1.11 4.32
C PRO A 98 11.44 -0.07 4.68
N ILE A 99 10.98 -1.26 4.38
CA ILE A 99 11.70 -2.51 4.69
C ILE A 99 11.74 -3.42 3.46
N ILE A 100 12.68 -4.36 3.47
CA ILE A 100 12.71 -5.45 2.51
C ILE A 100 12.32 -6.72 3.25
N ARG A 101 11.34 -7.45 2.70
CA ARG A 101 10.87 -8.71 3.27
C ARG A 101 10.47 -9.63 2.11
N ASN A 102 10.97 -10.87 2.13
CA ASN A 102 10.73 -11.83 1.05
C ASN A 102 11.11 -11.27 -0.32
N ASP A 103 12.24 -10.58 -0.39
CA ASP A 103 12.75 -9.93 -1.60
C ASP A 103 11.81 -8.87 -2.20
N ARG A 104 10.89 -8.35 -1.39
CA ARG A 104 9.97 -7.29 -1.82
C ARG A 104 10.14 -6.08 -0.93
N THR A 105 10.09 -4.91 -1.54
CA THR A 105 10.10 -3.65 -0.80
C THR A 105 8.71 -3.32 -0.31
N TYR A 106 8.59 -3.11 1.00
CA TYR A 106 7.36 -2.68 1.65
C TYR A 106 7.49 -1.25 2.11
N VAL A 107 6.44 -0.49 1.98
CA VAL A 107 6.39 0.91 2.40
C VAL A 107 5.24 1.14 3.35
N PRO A 108 5.36 2.13 4.29
CA PRO A 108 4.25 2.48 5.15
C PRO A 108 3.11 3.05 4.31
N VAL A 109 1.94 2.40 4.37
CA VAL A 109 0.81 2.78 3.51
C VAL A 109 0.34 4.19 3.77
N ARG A 110 0.35 4.60 5.04
CA ARG A 110 -0.14 5.92 5.42
C ARG A 110 0.70 7.05 4.84
N TYR A 111 2.02 6.88 4.88
CA TYR A 111 2.91 7.88 4.30
C TYR A 111 2.65 8.06 2.81
N VAL A 112 2.63 6.96 2.07
CA VAL A 112 2.43 7.02 0.61
C VAL A 112 1.07 7.64 0.29
N ALA A 113 0.03 7.19 0.96
CA ALA A 113 -1.32 7.68 0.69
C ALA A 113 -1.46 9.18 1.01
N GLU A 114 -0.96 9.63 2.15
CA GLU A 114 -1.05 11.04 2.52
C GLU A 114 -0.28 11.93 1.54
N ARG A 115 0.89 11.50 1.11
CA ARG A 115 1.69 12.27 0.16
C ARG A 115 1.04 12.36 -1.22
N LEU A 116 0.24 11.38 -1.58
CA LEU A 116 -0.45 11.35 -2.87
C LEU A 116 -1.85 11.99 -2.81
N GLY A 117 -2.27 12.47 -1.65
CA GLY A 117 -3.59 13.03 -1.48
C GLY A 117 -4.70 11.99 -1.45
N ALA A 118 -4.36 10.73 -1.21
CA ALA A 118 -5.33 9.67 -1.07
C ALA A 118 -5.81 9.55 0.39
N LYS A 119 -6.99 8.98 0.56
CA LYS A 119 -7.57 8.73 1.87
C LYS A 119 -7.34 7.28 2.25
N VAL A 120 -6.94 7.02 3.48
CA VAL A 120 -6.73 5.67 4.01
C VAL A 120 -7.66 5.43 5.17
N GLU A 121 -8.39 4.32 5.15
CA GLU A 121 -9.19 3.86 6.27
C GLU A 121 -8.68 2.49 6.72
N TRP A 122 -8.63 2.31 8.03
CA TRP A 122 -8.31 1.04 8.64
C TRP A 122 -9.57 0.45 9.27
N VAL A 123 -9.92 -0.78 8.87
CA VAL A 123 -11.05 -1.51 9.44
C VAL A 123 -10.51 -2.60 10.35
N GLY A 124 -10.49 -2.34 11.66
CA GLY A 124 -9.79 -3.18 12.62
C GLY A 124 -10.30 -4.61 12.72
N GLU A 125 -11.63 -4.80 12.68
CA GLU A 125 -12.23 -6.13 12.82
C GLU A 125 -11.80 -7.09 11.72
N SER A 126 -11.75 -6.62 10.48
CA SER A 126 -11.39 -7.45 9.33
C SER A 126 -9.93 -7.28 8.93
N GLN A 127 -9.19 -6.39 9.59
CA GLN A 127 -7.81 -6.03 9.24
C GLN A 127 -7.69 -5.60 7.77
N GLN A 128 -8.64 -4.81 7.32
CA GLN A 128 -8.66 -4.30 5.95
C GLN A 128 -8.16 -2.86 5.90
N ILE A 129 -7.53 -2.54 4.78
CA ILE A 129 -7.07 -1.21 4.46
C ILE A 129 -7.82 -0.76 3.21
N VAL A 130 -8.47 0.40 3.28
CA VAL A 130 -9.19 0.96 2.14
C VAL A 130 -8.53 2.26 1.74
N ILE A 131 -8.06 2.32 0.51
CA ILE A 131 -7.47 3.53 -0.08
C ILE A 131 -8.43 4.06 -1.14
N THR A 132 -8.77 5.33 -1.03
CA THR A 132 -9.65 6.00 -1.99
C THR A 132 -8.99 7.27 -2.51
N LYS A 133 -9.20 7.53 -3.78
CA LYS A 133 -8.61 8.70 -4.43
C LYS A 133 -9.44 9.20 -5.60
#